data_18ae86e86cf52b0179e4a0f233ccfdba
#
_entry.id   18ae86e86cf52b0179e4a0f233ccfdba
#
_cell.length_a   1.000
_cell.length_b   1.000
_cell.length_c   1.000
_cell.angle_alpha   90.00
_cell.angle_beta   90.00
_cell.angle_gamma   90.00
#
_symmetry.space_group_name_H-M   'P 1'
#
loop_
_entity.id
_entity.type
_entity.pdbx_description
1 polymer ?
#
loop_
_entity_poly.entity_id
_entity_poly.type
_entity_poly.pdbx_seq_one_letter_code
_entity_poly.pdbx_strand_id
1 'polypeptide(L)'
;MAVATYGFDNENHKTMKGEIRMDYAKNKKYFQPVNLKLGIIVCIIGLILFAATPIAGIVGLAIGAFLIYLQVGGRPSDSDIDAAVTSQLSNMKARALKKLGLDEDEVSEIAPISFDGYVYNKSASIKKGKDDKYRSNKYQAVMFFFSSNEVHCYTYDFSITESSQKESTDVYFYKDIVSVSTQTDGSEYSVGKGKSSQFDYEYFKLTTTGGTSISCAVRNIDDAQRSINGMRALIKSKKMA
;
A
#
# COMPACT_ATOMS: atom_id res chain seq x y z
N MET A 1 47.70 -8.58 20.97
CA MET A 1 46.33 -9.03 20.60
C MET A 1 45.38 -7.98 21.18
N ALA A 2 44.96 -7.02 20.35
CA ALA A 2 44.06 -5.95 20.79
C ALA A 2 42.71 -6.19 20.05
N VAL A 3 41.68 -6.42 20.85
CA VAL A 3 40.31 -6.56 20.37
C VAL A 3 39.74 -5.17 20.17
N ALA A 4 39.46 -4.80 18.92
CA ALA A 4 38.77 -3.56 18.58
C ALA A 4 37.25 -3.75 18.80
N THR A 5 36.76 -3.05 19.83
CA THR A 5 35.32 -2.93 20.10
C THR A 5 34.75 -1.89 19.14
N TYR A 6 33.97 -2.31 18.17
CA TYR A 6 33.19 -1.40 17.32
C TYR A 6 32.01 -0.85 18.14
N GLY A 7 32.14 0.41 18.55
CA GLY A 7 31.01 1.18 19.06
C GLY A 7 30.01 1.45 17.96
N PHE A 8 28.77 1.04 18.16
CA PHE A 8 27.64 1.46 17.35
C PHE A 8 27.33 2.93 17.68
N ASP A 9 27.77 3.84 16.83
CA ASP A 9 27.40 5.25 16.90
C ASP A 9 25.91 5.41 16.55
N ASN A 10 25.18 5.77 17.57
CA ASN A 10 23.74 6.04 17.58
C ASN A 10 23.48 7.53 17.28
N GLU A 11 24.06 8.06 16.19
CA GLU A 11 23.83 9.44 15.76
C GLU A 11 23.68 9.51 14.23
N ASN A 12 22.42 9.51 13.77
CA ASN A 12 21.98 10.32 12.62
C ASN A 12 20.47 10.11 12.33
N HIS A 13 19.61 10.37 13.33
CA HIS A 13 18.21 10.68 13.09
C HIS A 13 18.02 12.21 12.98
N LYS A 14 18.62 12.82 11.97
CA LYS A 14 18.17 14.15 11.52
C LYS A 14 16.87 13.94 10.73
N THR A 15 15.76 14.03 11.43
CA THR A 15 14.40 14.13 10.88
C THR A 15 14.36 15.19 9.78
N MET A 16 14.19 14.77 8.54
CA MET A 16 13.76 15.67 7.47
C MET A 16 12.37 16.20 7.86
N LYS A 17 12.26 17.50 8.10
CA LYS A 17 11.00 18.21 8.37
C LYS A 17 10.07 17.99 7.18
N GLY A 18 9.01 17.20 7.36
CA GLY A 18 7.93 17.04 6.38
C GLY A 18 7.48 15.62 6.07
N GLU A 19 8.17 14.57 6.47
CA GLU A 19 7.66 13.20 6.31
C GLU A 19 6.54 12.94 7.32
N ILE A 20 5.30 12.78 6.82
CA ILE A 20 4.20 12.27 7.65
C ILE A 20 4.54 10.81 7.99
N ARG A 21 5.00 10.61 9.22
CA ARG A 21 5.35 9.28 9.72
C ARG A 21 4.08 8.42 9.75
N MET A 22 4.14 7.26 9.10
CA MET A 22 3.02 6.33 9.07
C MET A 22 2.66 5.85 10.48
N ASP A 23 1.41 6.06 10.91
CA ASP A 23 0.89 5.56 12.18
C ASP A 23 0.35 4.13 11.99
N TYR A 24 1.24 3.16 12.09
CA TYR A 24 0.92 1.74 11.89
C TYR A 24 -0.16 1.24 12.86
N ALA A 25 -0.15 1.70 14.12
CA ALA A 25 -1.12 1.28 15.13
C ALA A 25 -2.53 1.78 14.81
N LYS A 26 -2.64 3.03 14.38
CA LYS A 26 -3.90 3.62 13.93
C LYS A 26 -4.39 2.95 12.65
N ASN A 27 -3.51 2.76 11.67
CA ASN A 27 -3.84 2.14 10.38
C ASN A 27 -4.28 0.67 10.54
N LYS A 28 -3.70 -0.08 11.47
CA LYS A 28 -4.12 -1.46 11.78
C LYS A 28 -5.58 -1.54 12.20
N LYS A 29 -6.09 -0.54 12.95
CA LYS A 29 -7.51 -0.48 13.35
C LYS A 29 -8.44 -0.38 12.14
N TYR A 30 -8.00 0.22 11.02
CA TYR A 30 -8.82 0.31 9.81
C TYR A 30 -9.20 -1.06 9.28
N PHE A 31 -8.28 -2.02 9.23
CA PHE A 31 -8.49 -3.37 8.69
C PHE A 31 -9.11 -4.33 9.70
N GLN A 32 -9.11 -4.01 10.99
CA GLN A 32 -9.71 -4.87 12.01
C GLN A 32 -11.23 -4.77 12.02
N PRO A 33 -11.95 -5.89 12.26
CA PRO A 33 -13.40 -5.85 12.42
C PRO A 33 -13.79 -5.01 13.66
N VAL A 34 -14.94 -4.35 13.60
CA VAL A 34 -15.52 -3.63 14.74
C VAL A 34 -16.30 -4.63 15.58
N ASN A 35 -15.90 -4.84 16.82
CA ASN A 35 -16.61 -5.72 17.74
C ASN A 35 -17.40 -4.91 18.76
N LEU A 36 -18.66 -4.59 18.43
CA LEU A 36 -19.56 -3.83 19.29
C LEU A 36 -20.34 -4.68 20.29
N LYS A 37 -20.20 -6.03 20.24
CA LYS A 37 -21.05 -6.94 21.02
C LYS A 37 -21.03 -6.63 22.50
N LEU A 38 -19.84 -6.47 23.10
CA LEU A 38 -19.70 -6.22 24.53
C LEU A 38 -20.35 -4.89 24.91
N GLY A 39 -20.08 -3.81 24.18
CA GLY A 39 -20.65 -2.50 24.44
C GLY A 39 -22.19 -2.50 24.35
N ILE A 40 -22.74 -3.18 23.32
CA ILE A 40 -24.20 -3.32 23.15
C ILE A 40 -24.81 -4.11 24.31
N ILE A 41 -24.22 -5.24 24.72
CA ILE A 41 -24.71 -6.04 25.84
C ILE A 41 -24.73 -5.21 27.12
N VAL A 42 -23.67 -4.46 27.41
CA VAL A 42 -23.60 -3.60 28.60
C VAL A 42 -24.66 -2.48 28.54
N CYS A 43 -24.91 -1.90 27.36
CA CYS A 43 -26.00 -0.92 27.21
C CYS A 43 -27.37 -1.56 27.46
N ILE A 44 -27.66 -2.76 26.98
CA ILE A 44 -28.91 -3.48 27.21
C ILE A 44 -29.11 -3.75 28.71
N ILE A 45 -28.05 -4.25 29.40
CA ILE A 45 -28.08 -4.45 30.84
C ILE A 45 -28.34 -3.13 31.57
N GLY A 46 -27.70 -2.03 31.16
CA GLY A 46 -27.92 -0.69 31.71
C GLY A 46 -29.37 -0.24 31.56
N LEU A 47 -30.02 -0.51 30.41
CA LEU A 47 -31.45 -0.22 30.19
C LEU A 47 -32.35 -1.02 31.13
N ILE A 48 -32.05 -2.30 31.36
CA ILE A 48 -32.83 -3.15 32.27
C ILE A 48 -32.69 -2.66 33.72
N LEU A 49 -31.48 -2.33 34.14
CA LEU A 49 -31.20 -1.81 35.47
C LEU A 49 -31.81 -0.43 35.69
N PHE A 50 -31.98 0.37 34.65
CA PHE A 50 -32.61 1.69 34.75
C PHE A 50 -34.06 1.62 35.28
N ALA A 51 -34.80 0.54 34.94
CA ALA A 51 -36.15 0.33 35.42
C ALA A 51 -36.22 0.02 36.94
N ALA A 52 -35.19 -0.62 37.51
CA ALA A 52 -35.12 -1.00 38.91
C ALA A 52 -34.37 0.04 39.77
N THR A 53 -33.25 0.53 39.26
CA THR A 53 -32.38 1.51 39.94
C THR A 53 -31.83 2.51 38.91
N PRO A 54 -32.44 3.70 38.76
CA PRO A 54 -32.07 4.67 37.71
C PRO A 54 -30.59 5.04 37.69
N ILE A 55 -29.97 5.19 38.87
CA ILE A 55 -28.54 5.53 38.97
C ILE A 55 -27.66 4.43 38.39
N ALA A 56 -27.92 3.16 38.73
CA ALA A 56 -27.15 2.02 38.20
C ALA A 56 -27.35 1.85 36.68
N GLY A 57 -28.56 2.13 36.19
CA GLY A 57 -28.87 2.14 34.77
C GLY A 57 -28.07 3.17 33.96
N ILE A 58 -28.00 4.42 34.49
CA ILE A 58 -27.19 5.50 33.86
C ILE A 58 -25.72 5.12 33.79
N VAL A 59 -25.16 4.58 34.88
CA VAL A 59 -23.76 4.13 34.93
C VAL A 59 -23.52 3.01 33.91
N GLY A 60 -24.41 2.02 33.81
CA GLY A 60 -24.32 0.94 32.83
C GLY A 60 -24.34 1.44 31.39
N LEU A 61 -25.24 2.38 31.06
CA LEU A 61 -25.30 3.02 29.74
C LEU A 61 -24.03 3.80 29.41
N ALA A 62 -23.49 4.56 30.38
CA ALA A 62 -22.24 5.31 30.17
C ALA A 62 -21.05 4.37 29.90
N ILE A 63 -20.91 3.28 30.63
CA ILE A 63 -19.89 2.26 30.43
C ILE A 63 -20.07 1.61 29.05
N GLY A 64 -21.27 1.20 28.67
CA GLY A 64 -21.57 0.61 27.39
C GLY A 64 -21.23 1.55 26.21
N ALA A 65 -21.63 2.80 26.30
CA ALA A 65 -21.32 3.84 25.33
C ALA A 65 -19.79 4.07 25.21
N PHE A 66 -19.08 4.10 26.34
CA PHE A 66 -17.62 4.22 26.37
C PHE A 66 -16.93 3.05 25.70
N LEU A 67 -17.38 1.80 25.94
CA LEU A 67 -16.86 0.61 25.28
C LEU A 67 -17.06 0.65 23.75
N ILE A 68 -18.22 1.12 23.30
CA ILE A 68 -18.52 1.33 21.87
C ILE A 68 -17.57 2.41 21.31
N TYR A 69 -17.40 3.51 22.00
CA TYR A 69 -16.50 4.59 21.60
C TYR A 69 -15.06 4.10 21.43
N LEU A 70 -14.54 3.29 22.36
CA LEU A 70 -13.19 2.71 22.26
C LEU A 70 -13.01 1.83 21.00
N GLN A 71 -14.07 1.19 20.53
CA GLN A 71 -14.03 0.32 19.34
C GLN A 71 -14.14 1.10 18.02
N VAL A 72 -14.87 2.21 18.01
CA VAL A 72 -15.14 3.02 16.80
C VAL A 72 -14.20 4.22 16.75
N GLY A 73 -13.89 4.82 17.89
CA GLY A 73 -13.07 6.02 18.01
C GLY A 73 -11.63 5.81 17.53
N GLY A 74 -11.07 6.83 16.90
CA GLY A 74 -9.69 6.84 16.46
C GLY A 74 -9.37 5.88 15.31
N ARG A 75 -10.37 5.33 14.60
CA ARG A 75 -10.16 4.58 13.35
C ARG A 75 -9.94 5.56 12.22
N PRO A 76 -8.95 5.30 11.34
CA PRO A 76 -8.76 6.12 10.15
C PRO A 76 -9.91 5.93 9.17
N SER A 77 -10.20 6.97 8.40
CA SER A 77 -11.12 6.94 7.25
C SER A 77 -10.44 6.32 6.02
N ASP A 78 -11.20 6.09 4.95
CA ASP A 78 -10.67 5.64 3.68
C ASP A 78 -9.65 6.63 3.12
N SER A 79 -9.93 7.94 3.23
CA SER A 79 -9.03 9.02 2.80
C SER A 79 -7.75 9.11 3.66
N ASP A 80 -7.81 8.80 4.96
CA ASP A 80 -6.60 8.79 5.80
C ASP A 80 -5.64 7.68 5.36
N ILE A 81 -6.16 6.51 4.98
CA ILE A 81 -5.36 5.40 4.45
C ILE A 81 -4.71 5.78 3.11
N ASP A 82 -5.49 6.36 2.18
CA ASP A 82 -4.97 6.80 0.89
C ASP A 82 -3.93 7.93 1.05
N ALA A 83 -4.12 8.85 2.00
CA ALA A 83 -3.14 9.90 2.32
C ALA A 83 -1.84 9.32 2.90
N ALA A 84 -1.93 8.31 3.77
CA ALA A 84 -0.77 7.62 4.31
C ALA A 84 0.06 6.94 3.20
N VAL A 85 -0.61 6.29 2.24
CA VAL A 85 0.03 5.72 1.04
C VAL A 85 0.71 6.80 0.21
N THR A 86 -0.01 7.86 -0.13
CA THR A 86 0.51 8.97 -0.95
C THR A 86 1.74 9.62 -0.30
N SER A 87 1.73 9.79 1.03
CA SER A 87 2.88 10.31 1.77
C SER A 87 4.11 9.41 1.65
N GLN A 88 3.95 8.07 1.67
CA GLN A 88 5.06 7.13 1.48
C GLN A 88 5.66 7.17 0.07
N LEU A 89 4.85 7.53 -0.92
CA LEU A 89 5.28 7.61 -2.31
C LEU A 89 5.88 8.98 -2.68
N SER A 90 5.75 10.00 -1.84
CA SER A 90 6.13 11.39 -2.15
C SER A 90 7.58 11.54 -2.63
N ASN A 91 8.52 10.78 -2.08
CA ASN A 91 9.94 10.83 -2.43
C ASN A 91 10.40 9.62 -3.27
N MET A 92 9.47 8.90 -3.90
CA MET A 92 9.78 7.64 -4.59
C MET A 92 10.79 7.83 -5.73
N LYS A 93 10.65 8.90 -6.55
CA LYS A 93 11.58 9.18 -7.67
C LYS A 93 13.02 9.36 -7.17
N ALA A 94 13.22 10.20 -6.16
CA ALA A 94 14.56 10.47 -5.62
C ALA A 94 15.18 9.22 -4.98
N ARG A 95 14.39 8.42 -4.26
CA ARG A 95 14.85 7.13 -3.70
C ARG A 95 15.21 6.14 -4.79
N ALA A 96 14.39 6.04 -5.83
CA ALA A 96 14.61 5.15 -6.95
C ALA A 96 15.92 5.48 -7.68
N LEU A 97 16.15 6.74 -8.06
CA LEU A 97 17.39 7.18 -8.70
C LEU A 97 18.62 6.90 -7.83
N LYS A 98 18.55 7.25 -6.56
CA LYS A 98 19.62 6.94 -5.60
C LYS A 98 19.89 5.43 -5.49
N LYS A 99 18.86 4.59 -5.47
CA LYS A 99 19.00 3.14 -5.34
C LYS A 99 19.55 2.50 -6.61
N LEU A 100 19.18 3.03 -7.78
CA LEU A 100 19.68 2.62 -9.08
C LEU A 100 21.09 3.15 -9.35
N GLY A 101 21.54 4.18 -8.65
CA GLY A 101 22.81 4.86 -8.90
C GLY A 101 22.81 5.66 -10.19
N LEU A 102 21.66 6.24 -10.55
CA LEU A 102 21.44 6.97 -11.80
C LEU A 102 21.22 8.45 -11.55
N ASP A 103 21.76 9.26 -12.47
CA ASP A 103 21.40 10.67 -12.59
C ASP A 103 20.20 10.84 -13.54
N GLU A 104 19.43 11.94 -13.37
CA GLU A 104 18.23 12.17 -14.18
C GLU A 104 18.55 12.29 -15.68
N ASP A 105 19.72 12.82 -16.02
CA ASP A 105 20.16 13.00 -17.42
C ASP A 105 20.44 11.67 -18.14
N GLU A 106 20.82 10.63 -17.39
CA GLU A 106 21.10 9.30 -17.96
C GLU A 106 19.82 8.55 -18.38
N VAL A 107 18.66 8.97 -17.87
CA VAL A 107 17.37 8.30 -18.06
C VAL A 107 16.30 9.28 -18.60
N SER A 108 16.68 10.06 -19.58
CA SER A 108 15.88 11.17 -20.12
C SER A 108 15.14 10.85 -21.44
N GLU A 109 15.11 9.60 -21.91
CA GLU A 109 14.44 9.22 -23.17
C GLU A 109 12.96 9.56 -23.17
N ILE A 110 12.28 9.28 -22.07
CA ILE A 110 10.93 9.76 -21.76
C ILE A 110 10.81 9.99 -20.25
N ALA A 111 9.78 10.74 -19.84
CA ALA A 111 9.49 10.90 -18.41
C ALA A 111 9.32 9.55 -17.71
N PRO A 112 9.80 9.40 -16.46
CA PRO A 112 9.62 8.17 -15.69
C PRO A 112 8.14 7.78 -15.60
N ILE A 113 7.88 6.48 -15.77
CA ILE A 113 6.52 5.91 -15.69
C ILE A 113 6.40 5.16 -14.37
N SER A 114 5.33 5.42 -13.62
CA SER A 114 5.05 4.70 -12.38
C SER A 114 3.68 4.04 -12.40
N PHE A 115 3.61 2.88 -11.74
CA PHE A 115 2.38 2.17 -11.42
C PHE A 115 2.36 1.91 -9.93
N ASP A 116 1.22 2.06 -9.29
CA ASP A 116 1.05 1.80 -7.87
C ASP A 116 -0.34 1.26 -7.55
N GLY A 117 -0.41 0.41 -6.54
CA GLY A 117 -1.68 -0.17 -6.13
C GLY A 117 -1.59 -1.02 -4.87
N TYR A 118 -2.76 -1.35 -4.32
CA TYR A 118 -2.88 -2.26 -3.21
C TYR A 118 -2.58 -3.70 -3.63
N VAL A 119 -1.84 -4.44 -2.82
CA VAL A 119 -1.50 -5.84 -3.10
C VAL A 119 -2.59 -6.75 -2.54
N TYR A 120 -3.24 -7.53 -3.40
CA TYR A 120 -4.36 -8.40 -3.06
C TYR A 120 -3.94 -9.88 -3.09
N ASN A 121 -3.16 -10.28 -2.08
CA ASN A 121 -2.74 -11.69 -1.94
C ASN A 121 -3.34 -12.32 -0.66
N LYS A 122 -3.22 -13.64 -0.54
CA LYS A 122 -3.78 -14.41 0.59
C LYS A 122 -3.29 -13.96 1.97
N SER A 123 -2.15 -13.30 2.06
CA SER A 123 -1.59 -12.80 3.31
C SER A 123 -1.94 -11.33 3.59
N ALA A 124 -2.73 -10.69 2.72
CA ALA A 124 -3.17 -9.31 2.90
C ALA A 124 -4.50 -9.24 3.65
N SER A 125 -4.61 -8.27 4.55
CA SER A 125 -5.89 -7.89 5.15
C SER A 125 -6.58 -6.92 4.19
N ILE A 126 -7.71 -7.34 3.61
CA ILE A 126 -8.43 -6.56 2.60
C ILE A 126 -9.72 -6.02 3.22
N LYS A 127 -10.06 -4.77 2.89
CA LYS A 127 -11.30 -4.12 3.30
C LYS A 127 -11.89 -3.33 2.14
N LYS A 128 -13.20 -3.45 1.94
CA LYS A 128 -13.98 -2.58 1.08
C LYS A 128 -14.30 -1.27 1.82
N GLY A 129 -13.90 -0.15 1.25
CA GLY A 129 -14.18 1.18 1.77
C GLY A 129 -15.65 1.59 1.57
N LYS A 130 -16.03 2.74 2.12
CA LYS A 130 -17.35 3.35 1.91
C LYS A 130 -17.52 3.90 0.50
N ASP A 131 -16.42 4.14 -0.19
CA ASP A 131 -16.32 4.57 -1.59
C ASP A 131 -16.31 3.39 -2.58
N ASP A 132 -16.70 2.21 -2.13
CA ASP A 132 -16.70 0.94 -2.88
C ASP A 132 -15.33 0.46 -3.38
N LYS A 133 -14.24 1.15 -3.05
CA LYS A 133 -12.88 0.74 -3.41
C LYS A 133 -12.31 -0.26 -2.40
N TYR A 134 -11.54 -1.20 -2.93
CA TYR A 134 -10.83 -2.18 -2.10
C TYR A 134 -9.46 -1.63 -1.70
N ARG A 135 -9.11 -1.81 -0.44
CA ARG A 135 -7.80 -1.47 0.15
C ARG A 135 -7.24 -2.68 0.86
N SER A 136 -5.94 -2.84 0.81
CA SER A 136 -5.25 -3.85 1.61
C SER A 136 -4.20 -3.21 2.52
N ASN A 137 -3.75 -3.95 3.50
CA ASN A 137 -2.66 -3.51 4.38
C ASN A 137 -1.27 -3.56 3.73
N LYS A 138 -1.18 -3.99 2.47
CA LYS A 138 0.05 -4.05 1.67
C LYS A 138 -0.08 -3.20 0.43
N TYR A 139 0.99 -2.51 0.10
CA TYR A 139 1.04 -1.63 -1.07
C TYR A 139 2.32 -1.86 -1.85
N GLN A 140 2.23 -1.73 -3.16
CA GLN A 140 3.36 -1.83 -4.08
C GLN A 140 3.37 -0.65 -5.02
N ALA A 141 4.55 -0.13 -5.31
CA ALA A 141 4.76 0.83 -6.38
C ALA A 141 5.98 0.42 -7.20
N VAL A 142 5.88 0.60 -8.50
CA VAL A 142 6.95 0.32 -9.45
C VAL A 142 7.21 1.57 -10.28
N MET A 143 8.47 1.93 -10.48
CA MET A 143 8.86 3.06 -11.30
C MET A 143 9.88 2.61 -12.35
N PHE A 144 9.65 3.01 -13.59
CA PHE A 144 10.49 2.73 -14.74
C PHE A 144 11.19 4.00 -15.21
N PHE A 145 12.48 3.90 -15.43
CA PHE A 145 13.32 4.92 -16.04
C PHE A 145 13.90 4.37 -17.34
N PHE A 146 14.03 5.23 -18.33
CA PHE A 146 14.36 4.83 -19.70
C PHE A 146 15.64 5.51 -20.14
N SER A 147 16.69 4.72 -20.34
CA SER A 147 17.95 5.16 -20.95
C SER A 147 17.96 4.85 -22.46
N SER A 148 19.06 5.13 -23.13
CA SER A 148 19.22 4.84 -24.57
C SER A 148 19.05 3.37 -24.92
N ASN A 149 19.50 2.44 -24.07
CA ASN A 149 19.60 1.01 -24.36
C ASN A 149 18.78 0.09 -23.47
N GLU A 150 18.35 0.59 -22.31
CA GLU A 150 17.74 -0.26 -21.28
C GLU A 150 16.68 0.48 -20.46
N VAL A 151 15.88 -0.32 -19.77
CA VAL A 151 14.83 0.13 -18.85
C VAL A 151 15.25 -0.26 -17.43
N HIS A 152 15.44 0.72 -16.58
CA HIS A 152 15.70 0.54 -15.17
C HIS A 152 14.39 0.50 -14.40
N CYS A 153 14.23 -0.48 -13.57
CA CYS A 153 13.03 -0.68 -12.76
C CYS A 153 13.36 -0.59 -11.28
N TYR A 154 12.57 0.17 -10.56
CA TYR A 154 12.59 0.23 -9.11
C TYR A 154 11.24 -0.20 -8.57
N THR A 155 11.23 -1.20 -7.68
CA THR A 155 10.02 -1.68 -7.01
C THR A 155 10.12 -1.37 -5.52
N TYR A 156 9.03 -0.85 -4.97
CA TYR A 156 8.88 -0.54 -3.56
C TYR A 156 7.62 -1.18 -2.99
N ASP A 157 7.81 -2.17 -2.13
CA ASP A 157 6.76 -2.85 -1.39
C ASP A 157 6.76 -2.37 0.05
N PHE A 158 5.60 -2.05 0.62
CA PHE A 158 5.50 -1.66 2.02
C PHE A 158 4.17 -2.07 2.66
N SER A 159 4.20 -2.19 3.99
CA SER A 159 2.99 -2.40 4.79
C SER A 159 2.46 -1.07 5.32
N ILE A 160 1.14 -0.93 5.31
CA ILE A 160 0.43 0.22 5.89
C ILE A 160 0.23 0.04 7.39
N THR A 161 0.30 -1.20 7.88
CA THR A 161 0.00 -1.59 9.27
C THR A 161 1.20 -2.04 10.08
N GLU A 162 2.37 -2.15 9.44
CA GLU A 162 3.60 -2.64 10.06
C GLU A 162 4.81 -1.92 9.47
N SER A 163 5.89 -1.78 10.24
CA SER A 163 7.15 -1.21 9.75
C SER A 163 7.91 -2.21 8.88
N SER A 164 7.29 -2.64 7.78
CA SER A 164 7.86 -3.57 6.82
C SER A 164 7.91 -2.91 5.45
N GLN A 165 9.10 -2.84 4.87
CA GLN A 165 9.34 -2.30 3.53
C GLN A 165 10.43 -3.08 2.83
N LYS A 166 10.32 -3.20 1.51
CA LYS A 166 11.28 -3.86 0.65
C LYS A 166 11.47 -3.05 -0.62
N GLU A 167 12.70 -2.89 -1.03
CA GLU A 167 13.08 -2.24 -2.28
C GLU A 167 13.85 -3.22 -3.15
N SER A 168 13.54 -3.28 -4.43
CA SER A 168 14.31 -4.01 -5.42
C SER A 168 14.53 -3.19 -6.67
N THR A 169 15.61 -3.50 -7.37
CA THR A 169 15.99 -2.87 -8.64
C THR A 169 16.29 -3.95 -9.67
N ASP A 170 15.85 -3.72 -10.89
CA ASP A 170 16.09 -4.58 -12.04
C ASP A 170 16.44 -3.71 -13.26
N VAL A 171 17.19 -4.28 -14.19
CA VAL A 171 17.53 -3.64 -15.46
C VAL A 171 17.19 -4.59 -16.61
N TYR A 172 16.49 -4.08 -17.61
CA TYR A 172 16.04 -4.85 -18.78
C TYR A 172 16.49 -4.18 -20.07
N PHE A 173 17.16 -4.91 -20.95
CA PHE A 173 17.41 -4.43 -22.30
C PHE A 173 16.09 -4.39 -23.08
N TYR A 174 15.90 -3.37 -23.91
CA TYR A 174 14.69 -3.25 -24.74
C TYR A 174 14.41 -4.50 -25.56
N LYS A 175 15.46 -5.13 -26.13
CA LYS A 175 15.34 -6.35 -26.94
C LYS A 175 14.72 -7.53 -26.17
N ASP A 176 14.93 -7.58 -24.85
CA ASP A 176 14.50 -8.70 -24.03
C ASP A 176 13.07 -8.52 -23.47
N ILE A 177 12.46 -7.35 -23.59
CA ILE A 177 11.10 -7.12 -23.17
C ILE A 177 10.14 -7.70 -24.21
N VAL A 178 9.39 -8.74 -23.87
CA VAL A 178 8.44 -9.40 -24.77
C VAL A 178 7.11 -8.68 -24.80
N SER A 179 6.58 -8.33 -23.65
CA SER A 179 5.26 -7.69 -23.55
C SER A 179 5.17 -6.70 -22.41
N VAL A 180 4.32 -5.70 -22.61
CA VAL A 180 3.85 -4.75 -21.61
C VAL A 180 2.33 -4.71 -21.73
N SER A 181 1.61 -5.05 -20.66
CA SER A 181 0.16 -5.22 -20.70
C SER A 181 -0.51 -4.81 -19.40
N THR A 182 -1.81 -4.61 -19.44
CA THR A 182 -2.71 -4.74 -18.29
C THR A 182 -3.38 -6.10 -18.33
N GLN A 183 -3.63 -6.67 -17.17
CA GLN A 183 -4.36 -7.92 -17.00
C GLN A 183 -5.33 -7.75 -15.82
N THR A 184 -6.47 -8.43 -15.89
CA THR A 184 -7.43 -8.51 -14.79
C THR A 184 -7.18 -9.79 -14.02
N ASP A 185 -7.20 -9.72 -12.69
CA ASP A 185 -7.11 -10.87 -11.79
C ASP A 185 -8.19 -10.75 -10.71
N GLY A 186 -8.55 -11.87 -10.10
CA GLY A 186 -9.54 -11.95 -9.05
C GLY A 186 -8.91 -12.10 -7.67
N SER A 187 -9.52 -11.47 -6.69
CA SER A 187 -9.18 -11.68 -5.29
C SER A 187 -10.44 -11.80 -4.44
N GLU A 188 -10.28 -12.26 -3.21
CA GLU A 188 -11.37 -12.39 -2.25
C GLU A 188 -11.07 -11.67 -0.95
N TYR A 189 -12.10 -11.16 -0.29
CA TYR A 189 -11.98 -10.56 1.02
C TYR A 189 -13.05 -11.07 1.98
N SER A 190 -12.75 -11.11 3.27
CA SER A 190 -13.68 -11.56 4.29
C SER A 190 -14.74 -10.50 4.57
N VAL A 191 -16.00 -10.87 4.42
CA VAL A 191 -17.16 -10.03 4.82
C VAL A 191 -17.67 -10.38 6.24
N GLY A 192 -16.94 -11.21 6.97
CA GLY A 192 -17.28 -11.67 8.31
C GLY A 192 -18.13 -12.94 8.34
N LYS A 193 -18.27 -13.54 9.54
CA LYS A 193 -19.02 -14.80 9.77
C LYS A 193 -18.62 -15.96 8.84
N GLY A 194 -17.33 -16.03 8.45
CA GLY A 194 -16.83 -17.08 7.56
C GLY A 194 -17.24 -16.96 6.10
N LYS A 195 -17.81 -15.83 5.69
CA LYS A 195 -18.15 -15.54 4.29
C LYS A 195 -17.06 -14.71 3.64
N SER A 196 -16.76 -14.98 2.37
CA SER A 196 -15.92 -14.16 1.50
C SER A 196 -16.75 -13.60 0.34
N SER A 197 -16.28 -12.50 -0.23
CA SER A 197 -16.80 -11.91 -1.46
C SER A 197 -15.65 -11.72 -2.41
N GLN A 198 -15.88 -12.01 -3.69
CA GLN A 198 -14.90 -11.87 -4.75
C GLN A 198 -14.98 -10.48 -5.37
N PHE A 199 -13.84 -9.99 -5.89
CA PHE A 199 -13.73 -8.78 -6.68
C PHE A 199 -12.58 -8.90 -7.66
N ASP A 200 -12.68 -8.20 -8.77
CA ASP A 200 -11.64 -8.13 -9.78
C ASP A 200 -10.82 -6.84 -9.59
N TYR A 201 -9.55 -6.93 -9.93
CA TYR A 201 -8.65 -5.78 -9.96
C TYR A 201 -7.72 -5.88 -11.18
N GLU A 202 -7.25 -4.74 -11.64
CA GLU A 202 -6.32 -4.69 -12.75
C GLU A 202 -4.90 -4.51 -12.28
N TYR A 203 -3.96 -5.11 -13.01
CA TYR A 203 -2.54 -4.96 -12.75
C TYR A 203 -1.75 -4.78 -14.05
N PHE A 204 -0.70 -3.98 -13.95
CA PHE A 204 0.34 -3.86 -14.95
C PHE A 204 1.20 -5.11 -14.96
N LYS A 205 1.65 -5.53 -16.14
CA LYS A 205 2.62 -6.62 -16.30
C LYS A 205 3.61 -6.33 -17.42
N LEU A 206 4.90 -6.43 -17.09
CA LEU A 206 6.00 -6.47 -18.03
C LEU A 206 6.61 -7.88 -18.01
N THR A 207 6.87 -8.47 -19.18
CA THR A 207 7.44 -9.82 -19.32
C THR A 207 8.65 -9.78 -20.22
N THR A 208 9.70 -10.54 -19.87
CA THR A 208 10.95 -10.66 -20.64
C THR A 208 11.06 -12.02 -21.32
N THR A 209 12.00 -12.15 -22.26
CA THR A 209 12.33 -13.41 -22.97
C THR A 209 12.78 -14.52 -22.02
N GLY A 210 13.41 -14.18 -20.90
CA GLY A 210 13.82 -15.14 -19.86
C GLY A 210 12.68 -15.62 -18.94
N GLY A 211 11.43 -15.19 -19.18
CA GLY A 211 10.29 -15.54 -18.35
C GLY A 211 10.15 -14.72 -17.07
N THR A 212 11.10 -13.82 -16.79
CA THR A 212 10.96 -12.88 -15.68
C THR A 212 9.81 -11.93 -15.95
N SER A 213 9.03 -11.61 -14.92
CA SER A 213 7.96 -10.62 -15.04
C SER A 213 7.90 -9.70 -13.83
N ILE A 214 7.57 -8.43 -14.08
CA ILE A 214 7.20 -7.46 -13.05
C ILE A 214 5.70 -7.24 -13.18
N SER A 215 5.01 -7.28 -12.06
CA SER A 215 3.59 -6.96 -11.98
C SER A 215 3.32 -6.02 -10.82
N CYS A 216 2.37 -5.09 -11.00
CA CYS A 216 1.93 -4.15 -9.98
C CYS A 216 0.44 -3.88 -10.17
N ALA A 217 -0.35 -4.00 -9.11
CA ALA A 217 -1.75 -3.60 -9.16
C ALA A 217 -1.87 -2.12 -9.54
N VAL A 218 -2.91 -1.76 -10.26
CA VAL A 218 -3.10 -0.41 -10.79
C VAL A 218 -4.28 0.26 -10.09
N ARG A 219 -4.02 1.42 -9.48
CA ARG A 219 -5.05 2.20 -8.80
C ARG A 219 -5.92 3.02 -9.75
N ASN A 220 -5.32 3.54 -10.83
CA ASN A 220 -6.00 4.32 -11.86
C ASN A 220 -5.72 3.72 -13.24
N ILE A 221 -6.74 3.09 -13.82
CA ILE A 221 -6.58 2.34 -15.07
C ILE A 221 -6.40 3.24 -16.29
N ASP A 222 -7.06 4.39 -16.35
CA ASP A 222 -6.99 5.28 -17.51
C ASP A 222 -5.59 5.91 -17.66
N ASP A 223 -4.98 6.31 -16.54
CA ASP A 223 -3.61 6.81 -16.50
C ASP A 223 -2.60 5.71 -16.83
N ALA A 224 -2.83 4.49 -16.30
CA ALA A 224 -2.00 3.34 -16.60
C ALA A 224 -2.01 3.00 -18.08
N GLN A 225 -3.18 2.99 -18.72
CA GLN A 225 -3.31 2.65 -20.14
C GLN A 225 -2.54 3.64 -21.03
N ARG A 226 -2.59 4.95 -20.72
CA ARG A 226 -1.79 5.96 -21.43
C ARG A 226 -0.29 5.71 -21.27
N SER A 227 0.15 5.46 -20.06
CA SER A 227 1.55 5.16 -19.72
C SER A 227 2.04 3.88 -20.42
N ILE A 228 1.23 2.83 -20.45
CA ILE A 228 1.53 1.58 -21.15
C ILE A 228 1.67 1.77 -22.65
N ASN A 229 0.80 2.58 -23.26
CA ASN A 229 0.89 2.88 -24.70
C ASN A 229 2.17 3.63 -25.04
N GLY A 230 2.57 4.62 -24.22
CA GLY A 230 3.84 5.33 -24.35
C GLY A 230 5.04 4.39 -24.21
N MET A 231 5.02 3.54 -23.20
CA MET A 231 6.08 2.53 -22.96
C MET A 231 6.21 1.55 -24.14
N ARG A 232 5.09 1.03 -24.67
CA ARG A 232 5.08 0.15 -25.83
C ARG A 232 5.65 0.82 -27.08
N ALA A 233 5.29 2.09 -27.34
CA ALA A 233 5.79 2.84 -28.47
C ALA A 233 7.32 3.02 -28.39
N LEU A 234 7.84 3.39 -27.21
CA LEU A 234 9.28 3.53 -27.01
C LEU A 234 10.00 2.18 -27.18
N ILE A 235 9.54 1.12 -26.53
CA ILE A 235 10.15 -0.22 -26.63
C ILE A 235 10.18 -0.68 -28.11
N LYS A 236 9.09 -0.45 -28.86
CA LYS A 236 9.02 -0.79 -30.28
C LYS A 236 10.07 -0.02 -31.08
N SER A 237 10.21 1.30 -30.88
CA SER A 237 11.20 2.12 -31.59
C SER A 237 12.64 1.68 -31.30
N LYS A 238 12.94 1.38 -30.03
CA LYS A 238 14.28 0.93 -29.61
C LYS A 238 14.66 -0.48 -30.08
N LYS A 239 13.67 -1.34 -30.37
CA LYS A 239 13.91 -2.68 -30.97
C LYS A 239 14.19 -2.65 -32.47
N MET A 240 13.79 -1.57 -33.13
CA MET A 240 13.97 -1.43 -34.57
C MET A 240 15.20 -0.60 -34.96
N ALA A 241 15.82 0.08 -33.98
CA ALA A 241 17.04 0.85 -34.13
C ALA A 241 18.28 -0.05 -34.01
#